data_8a0312ca23cb380169e225f9624494dc
#
_entry.id   8a0312ca23cb380169e225f9624494dc
#
_cell.length_a   1.000
_cell.length_b   1.000
_cell.length_c   1.000
_cell.angle_alpha   90.00
_cell.angle_beta   90.00
_cell.angle_gamma   90.00
#
_symmetry.space_group_name_H-M   'P 1'
#
loop_
_entity.id
_entity.type
_entity.pdbx_description
1 polymer ?
#
loop_
_entity_poly.entity_id
_entity_poly.type
_entity_poly.pdbx_seq_one_letter_code
_entity_poly.pdbx_strand_id
1 'polypeptide(L)'
;MSEDPIPNFHNLESNYSTGYLTVPVVGAGTANTEFEVLTGMSMQYFGTGEYPYKTILKQTDCESIASDLSKIGYGTHVVHNNTATFYSRNNAFSMMGFDTFTSKELMNITQYTPNGNWPTDDVLVQETVKALDSTKDQSDFVYTITVEGHGDYPTEKILTDPAIRVSGAATEESNNQWEYYVNMIHEVDDFIGDLITAVDRRGEDTIVVMFGDHLPTMGLSDSDMKSGDIFKTKYITWNNMGLPKEDADLTAYQLLSQITDQAGIHEGTMFSYHQTQRNSETYLNGLENLQYDLLYGKRYTYSGEDLYPATDLRWMWRMLRFPISAKTLTVTSLLFMVQDLPRMQRSL
;
A
#
# COMPACT_ATOMS: atom_id res chain seq x y z
N MET A 1 25.11 3.73 11.11
CA MET A 1 25.04 3.54 9.65
C MET A 1 26.04 4.47 9.00
N SER A 2 26.68 4.02 7.91
CA SER A 2 27.70 4.83 7.20
C SER A 2 27.08 5.94 6.35
N GLU A 3 25.92 5.71 5.78
CA GLU A 3 25.23 6.61 4.87
C GLU A 3 23.72 6.63 5.14
N ASP A 4 22.99 7.52 4.46
CA ASP A 4 21.53 7.56 4.49
C ASP A 4 20.99 6.39 3.66
N PRO A 5 20.20 5.48 4.25
CA PRO A 5 19.69 4.33 3.52
C PRO A 5 18.49 4.65 2.61
N ILE A 6 17.81 5.78 2.80
CA ILE A 6 16.56 6.13 2.09
C ILE A 6 16.57 7.58 1.59
N PRO A 7 17.56 7.99 0.78
CA PRO A 7 17.69 9.37 0.33
C PRO A 7 16.53 9.85 -0.56
N ASN A 8 15.96 8.99 -1.41
CA ASN A 8 14.79 9.34 -2.23
C ASN A 8 13.57 9.63 -1.35
N PHE A 9 13.31 8.76 -0.36
CA PHE A 9 12.22 8.95 0.59
C PHE A 9 12.37 10.25 1.38
N HIS A 10 13.56 10.56 1.90
CA HIS A 10 13.80 11.80 2.63
C HIS A 10 13.66 13.06 1.75
N ASN A 11 14.04 12.97 0.48
CA ASN A 11 13.81 14.04 -0.48
C ASN A 11 12.32 14.27 -0.71
N LEU A 12 11.56 13.19 -0.89
CA LEU A 12 10.10 13.26 -1.05
C LEU A 12 9.42 13.79 0.24
N GLU A 13 9.82 13.31 1.42
CA GLU A 13 9.30 13.79 2.72
C GLU A 13 9.49 15.31 2.88
N SER A 14 10.56 15.85 2.35
CA SER A 14 10.83 17.29 2.42
C SER A 14 9.92 18.12 1.53
N ASN A 15 9.50 17.58 0.38
CA ASN A 15 8.82 18.33 -0.67
C ASN A 15 7.32 18.06 -0.78
N TYR A 16 6.85 16.90 -0.30
CA TYR A 16 5.47 16.42 -0.45
C TYR A 16 4.81 16.13 0.88
N SER A 17 3.49 15.94 0.87
CA SER A 17 2.71 15.66 2.09
C SER A 17 3.13 14.35 2.74
N THR A 18 3.28 14.37 4.05
CA THR A 18 3.74 13.23 4.86
C THR A 18 3.16 13.28 6.26
N GLY A 19 3.33 12.21 7.01
CA GLY A 19 2.97 12.09 8.41
C GLY A 19 3.25 10.70 8.96
N TYR A 20 2.92 10.48 10.21
CA TYR A 20 2.83 9.13 10.74
C TYR A 20 1.55 8.46 10.25
N LEU A 21 1.67 7.17 9.91
CA LEU A 21 0.55 6.31 9.61
C LEU A 21 0.39 5.29 10.74
N THR A 22 -0.70 5.35 11.46
CA THR A 22 -1.03 4.33 12.45
C THR A 22 -1.59 3.11 11.71
N VAL A 23 -0.91 1.97 11.87
CA VAL A 23 -1.21 0.69 11.20
C VAL A 23 -1.69 -0.35 12.21
N PRO A 24 -2.52 -1.33 11.82
CA PRO A 24 -3.12 -2.28 12.76
C PRO A 24 -2.18 -3.41 13.22
N VAL A 25 -0.99 -3.54 12.65
CA VAL A 25 -0.10 -4.68 12.87
C VAL A 25 1.36 -4.26 13.03
N VAL A 26 2.17 -5.12 13.66
CA VAL A 26 3.62 -4.96 13.85
C VAL A 26 4.33 -6.24 13.48
N GLY A 27 5.44 -6.14 12.77
CA GLY A 27 6.33 -7.25 12.42
C GLY A 27 5.82 -8.20 11.33
N ALA A 28 4.52 -8.31 11.16
CA ALA A 28 3.87 -9.10 10.11
C ALA A 28 2.39 -8.75 10.02
N GLY A 29 1.74 -9.11 8.92
CA GLY A 29 0.29 -8.93 8.75
C GLY A 29 -0.09 -7.89 7.72
N THR A 30 0.73 -7.67 6.71
CA THR A 30 0.51 -6.76 5.57
C THR A 30 -0.95 -6.71 5.10
N ALA A 31 -1.59 -7.87 4.97
CA ALA A 31 -2.99 -7.96 4.52
C ALA A 31 -4.00 -7.22 5.42
N ASN A 32 -3.69 -6.99 6.69
CA ASN A 32 -4.57 -6.25 7.60
C ASN A 32 -4.43 -4.73 7.35
N THR A 33 -3.21 -4.25 7.11
CA THR A 33 -3.00 -2.85 6.70
C THR A 33 -3.55 -2.60 5.30
N GLU A 34 -3.35 -3.54 4.35
CA GLU A 34 -3.97 -3.48 3.02
C GLU A 34 -5.50 -3.35 3.13
N PHE A 35 -6.13 -4.17 3.98
CA PHE A 35 -7.57 -4.12 4.19
C PHE A 35 -8.02 -2.74 4.68
N GLU A 36 -7.38 -2.19 5.72
CA GLU A 36 -7.73 -0.85 6.21
C GLU A 36 -7.57 0.23 5.14
N VAL A 37 -6.44 0.24 4.43
CA VAL A 37 -6.16 1.23 3.39
C VAL A 37 -7.15 1.13 2.24
N LEU A 38 -7.41 -0.08 1.74
CA LEU A 38 -8.21 -0.28 0.54
C LEU A 38 -9.71 -0.14 0.76
N THR A 39 -10.20 -0.42 1.98
CA THR A 39 -11.65 -0.39 2.28
C THR A 39 -12.08 0.81 3.11
N GLY A 40 -11.15 1.48 3.79
CA GLY A 40 -11.50 2.49 4.80
C GLY A 40 -12.09 1.89 6.09
N MET A 41 -12.14 0.57 6.23
CA MET A 41 -12.66 -0.14 7.40
C MET A 41 -11.55 -0.40 8.40
N SER A 42 -11.86 -0.48 9.71
CA SER A 42 -10.84 -0.64 10.75
C SER A 42 -10.73 -2.06 11.28
N MET A 43 -9.49 -2.53 11.47
CA MET A 43 -9.19 -3.82 12.09
C MET A 43 -9.59 -3.89 13.58
N GLN A 44 -9.81 -2.75 14.25
CA GLN A 44 -10.24 -2.73 15.66
C GLN A 44 -11.59 -3.41 15.90
N TYR A 45 -12.42 -3.56 14.86
CA TYR A 45 -13.74 -4.19 14.94
C TYR A 45 -13.74 -5.68 14.55
N PHE A 46 -12.56 -6.27 14.38
CA PHE A 46 -12.36 -7.70 14.13
C PHE A 46 -11.79 -8.41 15.37
N GLY A 47 -11.83 -9.74 15.35
CA GLY A 47 -11.22 -10.57 16.38
C GLY A 47 -9.70 -10.46 16.41
N THR A 48 -9.09 -10.58 17.59
CA THR A 48 -7.63 -10.55 17.73
C THR A 48 -6.96 -11.61 16.83
N GLY A 49 -6.02 -11.18 15.98
CA GLY A 49 -5.30 -12.07 15.06
C GLY A 49 -6.12 -12.50 13.83
N GLU A 50 -7.27 -11.90 13.60
CA GLU A 50 -8.08 -12.15 12.42
C GLU A 50 -7.45 -11.51 11.17
N TYR A 51 -7.63 -12.19 10.03
CA TYR A 51 -7.27 -11.70 8.70
C TYR A 51 -8.55 -11.66 7.85
N PRO A 52 -9.13 -10.47 7.58
CA PRO A 52 -10.34 -10.34 6.76
C PRO A 52 -10.22 -11.05 5.41
N TYR A 53 -9.05 -11.03 4.78
CA TYR A 53 -8.76 -11.76 3.53
C TYR A 53 -8.96 -13.27 3.64
N LYS A 54 -8.77 -13.84 4.84
CA LYS A 54 -8.90 -15.29 5.10
C LYS A 54 -10.23 -15.68 5.76
N THR A 55 -11.03 -14.71 6.16
CA THR A 55 -12.30 -14.89 6.86
C THR A 55 -13.44 -14.30 6.06
N ILE A 56 -13.87 -13.07 6.36
CA ILE A 56 -15.07 -12.46 5.77
C ILE A 56 -14.99 -12.34 4.23
N LEU A 57 -13.86 -11.92 3.67
CA LEU A 57 -13.69 -11.77 2.23
C LEU A 57 -13.59 -13.11 1.45
N LYS A 58 -13.73 -14.25 2.09
CA LYS A 58 -13.98 -15.52 1.38
C LYS A 58 -15.39 -15.65 0.85
N GLN A 59 -16.34 -14.94 1.43
CA GLN A 59 -17.78 -15.14 1.20
C GLN A 59 -18.53 -13.84 0.95
N THR A 60 -17.96 -12.71 1.36
CA THR A 60 -18.62 -11.40 1.31
C THR A 60 -17.75 -10.45 0.52
N ASP A 61 -18.28 -9.93 -0.57
CA ASP A 61 -17.72 -8.78 -1.28
C ASP A 61 -17.94 -7.51 -0.45
N CYS A 62 -17.08 -6.53 -0.68
CA CYS A 62 -17.17 -5.27 0.04
C CYS A 62 -16.73 -4.08 -0.82
N GLU A 63 -17.29 -2.93 -0.49
CA GLU A 63 -16.82 -1.65 -1.00
C GLU A 63 -15.32 -1.47 -0.74
N SER A 64 -14.62 -0.96 -1.72
CA SER A 64 -13.22 -0.56 -1.64
C SER A 64 -12.96 0.61 -2.56
N ILE A 65 -11.81 1.25 -2.41
CA ILE A 65 -11.36 2.29 -3.34
C ILE A 65 -11.35 1.82 -4.79
N ALA A 66 -11.02 0.56 -5.06
CA ALA A 66 -11.03 0.00 -6.42
C ALA A 66 -12.44 0.00 -7.00
N SER A 67 -13.42 -0.52 -6.25
CA SER A 67 -14.81 -0.54 -6.69
C SER A 67 -15.41 0.86 -6.85
N ASP A 68 -15.03 1.81 -5.98
CA ASP A 68 -15.49 3.20 -6.07
C ASP A 68 -14.93 3.91 -7.30
N LEU A 69 -13.62 3.79 -7.53
CA LEU A 69 -12.97 4.38 -8.70
C LEU A 69 -13.44 3.74 -10.00
N SER A 70 -13.71 2.43 -10.00
CA SER A 70 -14.28 1.73 -11.17
C SER A 70 -15.63 2.31 -11.57
N LYS A 71 -16.49 2.71 -10.62
CA LYS A 71 -17.79 3.37 -10.91
C LYS A 71 -17.66 4.69 -11.66
N ILE A 72 -16.55 5.39 -11.48
CA ILE A 72 -16.26 6.65 -12.19
C ILE A 72 -15.31 6.47 -13.39
N GLY A 73 -15.08 5.22 -13.80
CA GLY A 73 -14.42 4.88 -15.05
C GLY A 73 -12.92 4.63 -14.96
N TYR A 74 -12.36 4.40 -13.78
CA TYR A 74 -10.96 3.97 -13.63
C TYR A 74 -10.81 2.47 -13.96
N GLY A 75 -9.68 2.10 -14.59
CA GLY A 75 -9.15 0.76 -14.56
C GLY A 75 -8.50 0.47 -13.20
N THR A 76 -8.68 -0.72 -12.64
CA THR A 76 -8.21 -1.02 -11.28
C THR A 76 -7.32 -2.25 -11.28
N HIS A 77 -6.07 -2.06 -10.85
CA HIS A 77 -4.99 -3.03 -11.04
C HIS A 77 -4.26 -3.30 -9.73
N VAL A 78 -3.88 -4.57 -9.51
CA VAL A 78 -2.92 -4.94 -8.46
C VAL A 78 -1.66 -5.50 -9.10
N VAL A 79 -0.50 -5.14 -8.57
CA VAL A 79 0.81 -5.63 -8.97
C VAL A 79 1.59 -6.08 -7.73
N HIS A 80 2.06 -7.34 -7.70
CA HIS A 80 2.80 -7.88 -6.55
C HIS A 80 3.77 -8.98 -6.97
N ASN A 81 5.04 -8.85 -6.63
CA ASN A 81 6.08 -9.84 -6.95
C ASN A 81 6.13 -11.04 -5.97
N ASN A 82 5.01 -11.33 -5.30
CA ASN A 82 4.80 -12.56 -4.56
C ASN A 82 3.63 -13.36 -5.15
N THR A 83 3.40 -14.57 -4.65
CA THR A 83 2.37 -15.48 -5.17
C THR A 83 0.95 -14.95 -4.96
N ALA A 84 0.10 -15.15 -5.96
CA ALA A 84 -1.29 -14.70 -5.93
C ALA A 84 -2.10 -15.24 -4.74
N THR A 85 -1.76 -16.43 -4.27
CA THR A 85 -2.48 -17.14 -3.20
C THR A 85 -2.01 -16.76 -1.80
N PHE A 86 -0.88 -16.07 -1.67
CA PHE A 86 -0.40 -15.62 -0.36
C PHE A 86 -1.42 -14.64 0.26
N TYR A 87 -1.83 -14.85 1.50
CA TYR A 87 -2.97 -14.22 2.16
C TYR A 87 -4.32 -14.41 1.45
N SER A 88 -4.45 -15.30 0.46
CA SER A 88 -5.64 -15.43 -0.40
C SER A 88 -5.94 -14.16 -1.21
N ARG A 89 -4.92 -13.38 -1.58
CA ARG A 89 -5.06 -12.10 -2.29
C ARG A 89 -5.85 -12.21 -3.58
N ASN A 90 -5.66 -13.31 -4.34
CA ASN A 90 -6.43 -13.58 -5.55
C ASN A 90 -7.96 -13.57 -5.32
N ASN A 91 -8.42 -14.04 -4.17
CA ASN A 91 -9.83 -13.96 -3.81
C ASN A 91 -10.20 -12.60 -3.22
N ALA A 92 -9.38 -12.08 -2.31
CA ALA A 92 -9.65 -10.83 -1.62
C ALA A 92 -9.75 -9.64 -2.59
N PHE A 93 -8.85 -9.52 -3.57
CA PHE A 93 -8.91 -8.45 -4.57
C PHE A 93 -10.11 -8.57 -5.51
N SER A 94 -10.55 -9.79 -5.85
CA SER A 94 -11.82 -10.02 -6.53
C SER A 94 -13.00 -9.48 -5.71
N MET A 95 -13.06 -9.84 -4.43
CA MET A 95 -14.12 -9.40 -3.50
C MET A 95 -14.11 -7.89 -3.22
N MET A 96 -12.98 -7.22 -3.42
CA MET A 96 -12.82 -5.77 -3.31
C MET A 96 -12.98 -5.03 -4.65
N GLY A 97 -13.35 -5.72 -5.73
CA GLY A 97 -13.73 -5.10 -6.99
C GLY A 97 -12.57 -4.68 -7.90
N PHE A 98 -11.35 -5.23 -7.73
CA PHE A 98 -10.25 -5.01 -8.68
C PHE A 98 -10.49 -5.72 -10.01
N ASP A 99 -10.07 -5.09 -11.11
CA ASP A 99 -10.18 -5.66 -12.47
C ASP A 99 -9.10 -6.67 -12.77
N THR A 100 -7.85 -6.39 -12.36
CA THR A 100 -6.69 -7.24 -12.68
C THR A 100 -5.74 -7.44 -11.52
N PHE A 101 -5.04 -8.57 -11.51
CA PHE A 101 -3.95 -8.86 -10.60
C PHE A 101 -2.76 -9.46 -11.34
N THR A 102 -1.64 -8.75 -11.37
CA THR A 102 -0.35 -9.24 -11.87
C THR A 102 0.49 -9.69 -10.69
N SER A 103 0.56 -10.99 -10.49
CA SER A 103 1.33 -11.62 -9.42
C SER A 103 2.66 -12.19 -9.95
N LYS A 104 3.52 -12.66 -9.04
CA LYS A 104 4.83 -13.26 -9.33
C LYS A 104 4.79 -14.27 -10.49
N GLU A 105 3.74 -15.07 -10.57
CA GLU A 105 3.57 -16.11 -11.59
C GLU A 105 3.47 -15.55 -13.02
N LEU A 106 3.17 -14.26 -13.15
CA LEU A 106 3.03 -13.57 -14.43
C LEU A 106 4.22 -12.67 -14.78
N MET A 107 5.18 -12.52 -13.86
CA MET A 107 6.35 -11.66 -14.02
C MET A 107 7.57 -12.44 -14.49
N ASN A 108 8.47 -11.78 -15.20
CA ASN A 108 9.79 -12.32 -15.52
C ASN A 108 10.79 -11.99 -14.39
N ILE A 109 10.73 -12.74 -13.29
CA ILE A 109 11.63 -12.55 -12.15
C ILE A 109 13.02 -13.10 -12.50
N THR A 110 14.04 -12.24 -12.48
CA THR A 110 15.43 -12.59 -12.78
C THR A 110 16.37 -12.41 -11.60
N GLN A 111 15.97 -11.61 -10.61
CA GLN A 111 16.78 -11.28 -9.45
C GLN A 111 16.03 -11.58 -8.14
N TYR A 112 16.81 -11.95 -7.14
CA TYR A 112 16.33 -12.25 -5.81
C TYR A 112 17.24 -11.62 -4.77
N THR A 113 16.70 -11.35 -3.59
CA THR A 113 17.46 -10.89 -2.43
C THR A 113 18.65 -11.80 -2.15
N PRO A 114 19.73 -11.32 -1.52
CA PRO A 114 20.95 -12.10 -1.29
C PRO A 114 20.74 -13.43 -0.53
N ASN A 115 19.72 -13.53 0.31
CA ASN A 115 19.33 -14.80 0.97
C ASN A 115 18.47 -15.70 0.05
N GLY A 116 18.08 -15.25 -1.13
CA GLY A 116 17.29 -16.00 -2.11
C GLY A 116 15.79 -16.13 -1.79
N ASN A 117 15.30 -15.49 -0.74
CA ASN A 117 13.91 -15.69 -0.28
C ASN A 117 12.90 -14.88 -1.11
N TRP A 118 13.23 -13.63 -1.45
CA TRP A 118 12.31 -12.73 -2.10
C TRP A 118 12.82 -12.26 -3.46
N PRO A 119 11.95 -12.06 -4.46
CA PRO A 119 12.31 -11.30 -5.65
C PRO A 119 12.68 -9.87 -5.29
N THR A 120 13.59 -9.24 -6.05
CA THR A 120 13.82 -7.80 -5.95
C THR A 120 12.64 -7.01 -6.47
N ASP A 121 12.47 -5.77 -5.99
CA ASP A 121 11.29 -4.93 -6.30
C ASP A 121 11.47 -4.11 -7.60
N ASP A 122 12.66 -4.10 -8.20
CA ASP A 122 12.95 -3.44 -9.47
C ASP A 122 12.01 -3.86 -10.62
N VAL A 123 11.60 -5.13 -10.64
CA VAL A 123 10.64 -5.68 -11.61
C VAL A 123 9.29 -4.96 -11.56
N LEU A 124 8.89 -4.45 -10.40
CA LEU A 124 7.60 -3.80 -10.18
C LEU A 124 7.48 -2.47 -10.92
N VAL A 125 8.59 -1.77 -11.21
CA VAL A 125 8.55 -0.55 -12.04
C VAL A 125 7.94 -0.85 -13.40
N GLN A 126 8.48 -1.86 -14.09
CA GLN A 126 8.00 -2.23 -15.42
C GLN A 126 6.58 -2.80 -15.38
N GLU A 127 6.25 -3.62 -14.39
CA GLU A 127 4.93 -4.23 -14.28
C GLU A 127 3.85 -3.19 -13.93
N THR A 128 4.17 -2.20 -13.11
CA THR A 128 3.30 -1.06 -12.81
C THR A 128 3.04 -0.21 -14.06
N VAL A 129 4.09 0.11 -14.83
CA VAL A 129 3.93 0.85 -16.10
C VAL A 129 3.09 0.05 -17.10
N LYS A 130 3.26 -1.28 -17.17
CA LYS A 130 2.41 -2.14 -18.03
C LYS A 130 0.94 -2.11 -17.59
N ALA A 131 0.66 -2.06 -16.29
CA ALA A 131 -0.70 -1.92 -15.79
C ALA A 131 -1.31 -0.60 -16.24
N LEU A 132 -0.60 0.53 -16.08
CA LEU A 132 -1.01 1.84 -16.55
C LEU A 132 -1.18 1.91 -18.09
N ASP A 133 -0.36 1.20 -18.86
CA ASP A 133 -0.45 1.14 -20.33
C ASP A 133 -1.58 0.25 -20.84
N SER A 134 -2.16 -0.56 -19.98
CA SER A 134 -3.14 -1.56 -20.36
C SER A 134 -4.51 -0.98 -20.69
N THR A 135 -4.83 0.20 -20.15
CA THR A 135 -6.12 0.91 -20.30
C THR A 135 -5.90 2.28 -20.96
N LYS A 136 -5.80 2.28 -22.29
CA LYS A 136 -5.64 3.52 -23.06
C LYS A 136 -6.93 4.37 -23.00
N ASP A 137 -6.74 5.68 -22.86
CA ASP A 137 -7.83 6.67 -22.79
C ASP A 137 -8.74 6.53 -21.55
N GLN A 138 -8.23 5.96 -20.48
CA GLN A 138 -8.91 5.74 -19.20
C GLN A 138 -7.97 6.13 -18.07
N SER A 139 -8.51 6.61 -16.96
CA SER A 139 -7.73 6.79 -15.71
C SER A 139 -7.51 5.45 -15.02
N ASP A 140 -6.42 5.33 -14.29
CA ASP A 140 -6.04 4.07 -13.64
C ASP A 140 -5.79 4.25 -12.15
N PHE A 141 -6.15 3.22 -11.40
CA PHE A 141 -5.75 2.98 -10.05
C PHE A 141 -4.88 1.73 -9.98
N VAL A 142 -3.63 1.87 -9.58
CA VAL A 142 -2.71 0.73 -9.45
C VAL A 142 -2.26 0.60 -8.00
N TYR A 143 -2.47 -0.57 -7.41
CA TYR A 143 -2.00 -0.95 -6.10
C TYR A 143 -0.79 -1.86 -6.22
N THR A 144 0.40 -1.32 -5.97
CA THR A 144 1.67 -2.06 -6.07
C THR A 144 2.17 -2.45 -4.68
N ILE A 145 2.48 -3.73 -4.49
CA ILE A 145 2.93 -4.30 -3.21
C ILE A 145 4.35 -4.82 -3.40
N THR A 146 5.29 -4.29 -2.62
CA THR A 146 6.70 -4.71 -2.57
C THR A 146 6.90 -5.92 -1.65
N VAL A 147 8.06 -6.58 -1.74
CA VAL A 147 8.38 -7.73 -0.87
C VAL A 147 9.85 -7.77 -0.43
N GLU A 148 10.72 -7.01 -1.06
CA GLU A 148 12.17 -7.10 -0.86
C GLU A 148 12.60 -6.76 0.58
N GLY A 149 11.97 -5.78 1.20
CA GLY A 149 12.19 -5.40 2.60
C GLY A 149 11.63 -6.36 3.64
N HIS A 150 10.90 -7.42 3.20
CA HIS A 150 10.25 -8.39 4.11
C HIS A 150 11.28 -9.32 4.80
N GLY A 151 11.03 -9.75 6.08
CA GLY A 151 11.81 -10.81 6.73
C GLY A 151 11.86 -12.08 5.86
N ASP A 152 12.83 -12.98 5.98
CA ASP A 152 13.74 -13.28 7.08
C ASP A 152 15.03 -12.44 7.03
N TYR A 153 15.44 -11.92 8.16
CA TYR A 153 16.70 -11.20 8.28
C TYR A 153 17.77 -12.15 8.84
N PRO A 154 18.81 -12.49 8.05
CA PRO A 154 19.80 -13.50 8.43
C PRO A 154 20.67 -13.02 9.60
N THR A 155 20.91 -13.92 10.55
CA THR A 155 21.84 -13.71 11.68
C THR A 155 23.30 -13.84 11.24
N GLU A 156 23.55 -14.61 10.17
CA GLU A 156 24.86 -14.75 9.56
C GLU A 156 25.14 -13.56 8.63
N LYS A 157 26.43 -13.26 8.45
CA LYS A 157 26.88 -12.25 7.52
C LYS A 157 26.77 -12.75 6.07
N ILE A 158 25.71 -12.38 5.39
CA ILE A 158 25.48 -12.73 3.98
C ILE A 158 26.08 -11.69 3.02
N LEU A 159 25.92 -10.39 3.34
CA LEU A 159 26.43 -9.31 2.49
C LEU A 159 27.96 -9.22 2.56
N THR A 160 28.63 -9.40 1.42
CA THR A 160 30.10 -9.31 1.33
C THR A 160 30.58 -7.88 1.16
N ASP A 161 29.85 -7.07 0.43
CA ASP A 161 30.16 -5.66 0.19
C ASP A 161 28.86 -4.82 0.26
N PRO A 162 28.32 -4.59 1.47
CA PRO A 162 27.09 -3.82 1.64
C PRO A 162 27.29 -2.34 1.26
N ALA A 163 26.31 -1.75 0.58
CA ALA A 163 26.28 -0.33 0.29
C ALA A 163 26.23 0.49 1.59
N ILE A 164 25.40 0.05 2.52
CA ILE A 164 25.25 0.66 3.84
C ILE A 164 25.84 -0.27 4.91
N ARG A 165 26.82 0.24 5.68
CA ARG A 165 27.40 -0.50 6.80
C ARG A 165 26.73 -0.13 8.11
N VAL A 166 26.38 -1.14 8.89
CA VAL A 166 25.76 -0.98 10.21
C VAL A 166 26.76 -1.42 11.29
N SER A 167 26.77 -0.72 12.41
CA SER A 167 27.57 -1.07 13.60
C SER A 167 26.89 -0.54 14.86
N GLY A 168 27.19 -1.17 16.01
CA GLY A 168 26.71 -0.73 17.32
C GLY A 168 25.46 -1.46 17.82
N ALA A 169 25.00 -2.52 17.13
CA ALA A 169 23.99 -3.40 17.69
C ALA A 169 24.54 -4.21 18.89
N ALA A 170 23.65 -4.78 19.70
CA ALA A 170 24.02 -5.46 20.93
C ALA A 170 24.83 -6.76 20.71
N THR A 171 24.62 -7.45 19.60
CA THR A 171 25.32 -8.68 19.20
C THR A 171 25.72 -8.61 17.73
N GLU A 172 26.63 -9.50 17.31
CA GLU A 172 27.04 -9.62 15.91
C GLU A 172 25.87 -10.09 15.03
N GLU A 173 25.08 -11.03 15.51
CA GLU A 173 23.87 -11.51 14.83
C GLU A 173 22.87 -10.36 14.58
N SER A 174 22.60 -9.58 15.62
CA SER A 174 21.72 -8.41 15.48
C SER A 174 22.31 -7.37 14.52
N ASN A 175 23.62 -7.17 14.52
CA ASN A 175 24.26 -6.26 13.60
C ASN A 175 24.14 -6.74 12.14
N ASN A 176 24.27 -8.05 11.89
CA ASN A 176 24.09 -8.65 10.57
C ASN A 176 22.64 -8.52 10.09
N GLN A 177 21.65 -8.74 10.96
CA GLN A 177 20.24 -8.55 10.63
C GLN A 177 19.91 -7.12 10.23
N TRP A 178 20.41 -6.13 11.01
CA TRP A 178 20.22 -4.71 10.70
C TRP A 178 20.96 -4.30 9.43
N GLU A 179 22.20 -4.77 9.20
CA GLU A 179 22.94 -4.47 7.99
C GLU A 179 22.23 -5.03 6.76
N TYR A 180 21.72 -6.27 6.84
CA TYR A 180 20.92 -6.87 5.78
C TYR A 180 19.66 -6.06 5.50
N TYR A 181 18.83 -5.82 6.53
CA TYR A 181 17.58 -5.09 6.40
C TYR A 181 17.76 -3.69 5.78
N VAL A 182 18.74 -2.93 6.28
CA VAL A 182 19.02 -1.57 5.80
C VAL A 182 19.40 -1.56 4.32
N ASN A 183 20.15 -2.56 3.84
CA ASN A 183 20.52 -2.66 2.44
C ASN A 183 19.32 -3.05 1.57
N MET A 184 18.44 -3.94 2.02
CA MET A 184 17.20 -4.23 1.28
C MET A 184 16.29 -3.01 1.21
N ILE A 185 16.15 -2.25 2.30
CA ILE A 185 15.39 -0.99 2.29
C ILE A 185 16.04 0.07 1.39
N HIS A 186 17.37 0.06 1.25
CA HIS A 186 18.06 0.94 0.31
C HIS A 186 17.71 0.61 -1.15
N GLU A 187 17.68 -0.66 -1.52
CA GLU A 187 17.24 -1.10 -2.84
C GLU A 187 15.76 -0.76 -3.11
N VAL A 188 14.91 -0.86 -2.09
CA VAL A 188 13.51 -0.39 -2.20
C VAL A 188 13.42 1.14 -2.36
N ASP A 189 14.31 1.91 -1.73
CA ASP A 189 14.37 3.37 -1.93
C ASP A 189 14.80 3.73 -3.36
N ASP A 190 15.70 2.97 -3.96
CA ASP A 190 16.08 3.10 -5.38
C ASP A 190 14.88 2.77 -6.28
N PHE A 191 14.13 1.70 -5.98
CA PHE A 191 12.87 1.38 -6.67
C PHE A 191 11.86 2.55 -6.60
N ILE A 192 11.73 3.22 -5.45
CA ILE A 192 10.87 4.41 -5.29
C ILE A 192 11.30 5.51 -6.28
N GLY A 193 12.59 5.82 -6.33
CA GLY A 193 13.15 6.82 -7.26
C GLY A 193 12.87 6.50 -8.72
N ASP A 194 13.08 5.24 -9.10
CA ASP A 194 12.85 4.74 -10.45
C ASP A 194 11.37 4.77 -10.84
N LEU A 195 10.49 4.38 -9.93
CA LEU A 195 9.05 4.41 -10.16
C LEU A 195 8.53 5.84 -10.35
N ILE A 196 8.91 6.77 -9.47
CA ILE A 196 8.56 8.20 -9.63
C ILE A 196 9.05 8.71 -10.98
N THR A 197 10.30 8.40 -11.35
CA THR A 197 10.85 8.78 -12.65
C THR A 197 10.06 8.20 -13.81
N ALA A 198 9.65 6.95 -13.71
CA ALA A 198 8.91 6.26 -14.77
C ALA A 198 7.51 6.85 -14.96
N VAL A 199 6.77 7.12 -13.87
CA VAL A 199 5.42 7.68 -13.95
C VAL A 199 5.42 9.16 -14.37
N ASP A 200 6.39 9.96 -13.90
CA ASP A 200 6.53 11.36 -14.29
C ASP A 200 6.81 11.52 -15.79
N ARG A 201 7.64 10.65 -16.37
CA ARG A 201 7.93 10.62 -17.81
C ARG A 201 6.73 10.34 -18.69
N ARG A 202 5.65 9.78 -18.17
CA ARG A 202 4.39 9.56 -18.91
C ARG A 202 3.69 10.88 -19.21
N GLY A 203 3.92 11.92 -18.39
CA GLY A 203 3.31 13.23 -18.55
C GLY A 203 1.80 13.25 -18.29
N GLU A 204 1.30 12.26 -17.55
CA GLU A 204 -0.10 12.15 -17.11
C GLU A 204 -0.20 12.68 -15.68
N ASP A 205 -1.32 13.34 -15.36
CA ASP A 205 -1.61 13.81 -14.00
C ASP A 205 -1.64 12.61 -13.04
N THR A 206 -0.68 12.56 -12.12
CA THR A 206 -0.43 11.38 -11.29
C THR A 206 -0.23 11.77 -9.82
N ILE A 207 -0.86 10.99 -8.93
CA ILE A 207 -0.57 10.97 -7.49
C ILE A 207 0.01 9.60 -7.15
N VAL A 208 1.16 9.57 -6.47
CA VAL A 208 1.76 8.35 -5.92
C VAL A 208 1.73 8.43 -4.40
N VAL A 209 1.11 7.45 -3.76
CA VAL A 209 1.08 7.33 -2.30
C VAL A 209 1.91 6.13 -1.88
N MET A 210 2.87 6.36 -1.01
CA MET A 210 3.78 5.35 -0.47
C MET A 210 3.61 5.29 1.04
N PHE A 211 3.55 4.09 1.60
CA PHE A 211 3.43 3.92 3.04
C PHE A 211 4.06 2.61 3.52
N GLY A 212 4.53 2.61 4.78
CA GLY A 212 4.91 1.39 5.47
C GLY A 212 3.68 0.68 6.02
N ASP A 213 3.55 -0.62 5.77
CA ASP A 213 2.43 -1.44 6.24
C ASP A 213 2.61 -1.92 7.69
N HIS A 214 3.85 -2.12 8.13
CA HIS A 214 4.26 -2.43 9.50
C HIS A 214 5.77 -2.24 9.69
N LEU A 215 6.25 -2.30 10.93
CA LEU A 215 7.67 -2.34 11.25
C LEU A 215 8.25 -3.74 11.06
N PRO A 216 9.59 -3.88 10.86
CA PRO A 216 10.24 -5.17 10.72
C PRO A 216 10.19 -6.02 11.99
N THR A 217 10.27 -7.34 11.85
CA THR A 217 10.28 -8.32 12.94
C THR A 217 11.66 -8.36 13.61
N MET A 218 12.07 -7.28 14.27
CA MET A 218 13.38 -7.12 14.90
C MET A 218 13.30 -6.87 16.42
N GLY A 219 12.18 -7.20 17.03
CA GLY A 219 12.00 -7.06 18.49
C GLY A 219 11.95 -5.61 18.96
N LEU A 220 11.51 -4.68 18.10
CA LEU A 220 11.37 -3.26 18.44
C LEU A 220 10.27 -3.05 19.49
N SER A 221 10.48 -2.04 20.33
CA SER A 221 9.53 -1.56 21.34
C SER A 221 9.23 -0.07 21.10
N ASP A 222 8.22 0.45 21.76
CA ASP A 222 7.86 1.88 21.68
C ASP A 222 9.04 2.80 22.00
N SER A 223 9.90 2.41 22.93
CA SER A 223 11.08 3.18 23.33
C SER A 223 12.16 3.27 22.24
N ASP A 224 12.14 2.36 21.26
CA ASP A 224 13.08 2.36 20.14
C ASP A 224 12.62 3.28 19.01
N MET A 225 11.35 3.74 19.06
CA MET A 225 10.74 4.53 18.00
C MET A 225 10.76 6.02 18.32
N LYS A 226 11.08 6.86 17.32
CA LYS A 226 10.92 8.32 17.44
C LYS A 226 9.47 8.76 17.66
N SER A 227 8.53 7.99 17.15
CA SER A 227 7.10 8.19 17.33
C SER A 227 6.64 7.84 18.76
N GLY A 228 7.45 7.06 19.52
CA GLY A 228 7.03 6.47 20.79
C GLY A 228 5.96 5.39 20.66
N ASP A 229 5.79 4.81 19.46
CA ASP A 229 4.71 3.86 19.16
C ASP A 229 5.13 2.95 18.00
N ILE A 230 5.16 1.63 18.23
CA ILE A 230 5.54 0.63 17.22
C ILE A 230 4.46 0.41 16.15
N PHE A 231 3.25 0.90 16.34
CA PHE A 231 2.20 0.88 15.33
C PHE A 231 2.23 2.08 14.39
N LYS A 232 3.23 2.95 14.50
CA LYS A 232 3.40 4.12 13.63
C LYS A 232 4.49 3.89 12.60
N THR A 233 4.08 3.82 11.35
CA THR A 233 4.95 3.88 10.17
C THR A 233 4.96 5.29 9.59
N LYS A 234 5.37 5.44 8.34
CA LYS A 234 5.34 6.70 7.60
C LYS A 234 4.59 6.54 6.29
N TYR A 235 4.01 7.64 5.80
CA TYR A 235 3.53 7.74 4.42
C TYR A 235 4.04 9.01 3.76
N ILE A 236 4.06 9.02 2.45
CA ILE A 236 4.35 10.19 1.61
C ILE A 236 3.40 10.16 0.41
N THR A 237 2.99 11.36 -0.04
CA THR A 237 2.27 11.53 -1.29
C THR A 237 3.13 12.34 -2.25
N TRP A 238 3.49 11.77 -3.39
CA TRP A 238 4.09 12.51 -4.49
C TRP A 238 3.01 12.85 -5.53
N ASN A 239 3.12 13.99 -6.19
CA ASN A 239 2.29 14.32 -7.34
C ASN A 239 3.03 15.26 -8.30
N ASN A 240 2.64 15.22 -9.59
CA ASN A 240 3.11 16.16 -10.61
C ASN A 240 2.06 17.23 -10.97
N MET A 241 1.01 17.34 -10.18
CA MET A 241 -0.14 18.24 -10.42
C MET A 241 -0.01 19.56 -9.67
N GLY A 242 1.01 19.73 -8.83
CA GLY A 242 1.18 20.93 -8.00
C GLY A 242 0.20 21.00 -6.81
N LEU A 243 -0.29 19.87 -6.34
CA LEU A 243 -1.11 19.84 -5.13
C LEU A 243 -0.29 20.34 -3.93
N PRO A 244 -0.91 21.09 -3.01
CA PRO A 244 -0.20 21.64 -1.86
C PRO A 244 0.31 20.54 -0.93
N LYS A 245 1.46 20.85 -0.27
CA LYS A 245 1.96 20.00 0.81
C LYS A 245 1.11 20.23 2.07
N GLU A 246 0.47 19.18 2.56
CA GLU A 246 -0.35 19.17 3.76
C GLU A 246 0.04 17.98 4.64
N ASP A 247 0.89 18.22 5.63
CA ASP A 247 1.34 17.17 6.55
C ASP A 247 0.25 16.86 7.58
N ALA A 248 -0.02 15.56 7.78
CA ALA A 248 -1.00 15.07 8.75
C ALA A 248 -0.66 13.68 9.25
N ASP A 249 -0.89 13.41 10.53
CA ASP A 249 -0.89 12.04 11.06
C ASP A 249 -2.25 11.40 10.78
N LEU A 250 -2.24 10.19 10.24
CA LEU A 250 -3.43 9.45 9.81
C LEU A 250 -3.43 8.03 10.38
N THR A 251 -4.60 7.39 10.37
CA THR A 251 -4.71 5.94 10.47
C THR A 251 -4.77 5.32 9.07
N ALA A 252 -4.42 4.04 8.95
CA ALA A 252 -4.41 3.35 7.66
C ALA A 252 -5.77 3.44 6.95
N TYR A 253 -6.87 3.28 7.67
CA TYR A 253 -8.23 3.40 7.12
C TYR A 253 -8.64 4.83 6.70
N GLN A 254 -7.87 5.87 7.08
CA GLN A 254 -8.12 7.26 6.68
C GLN A 254 -7.26 7.70 5.48
N LEU A 255 -6.17 6.98 5.18
CA LEU A 255 -5.16 7.42 4.22
C LEU A 255 -5.77 7.77 2.87
N LEU A 256 -6.49 6.85 2.24
CA LEU A 256 -7.03 7.07 0.91
C LEU A 256 -8.17 8.08 0.87
N SER A 257 -8.94 8.20 1.96
CA SER A 257 -9.98 9.23 2.03
C SER A 257 -9.40 10.64 2.03
N GLN A 258 -8.23 10.84 2.67
CA GLN A 258 -7.51 12.12 2.64
C GLN A 258 -7.01 12.44 1.22
N ILE A 259 -6.44 11.44 0.53
CA ILE A 259 -5.88 11.62 -0.81
C ILE A 259 -6.98 11.85 -1.86
N THR A 260 -8.06 11.09 -1.79
CA THR A 260 -9.19 11.26 -2.70
C THR A 260 -9.91 12.59 -2.49
N ASP A 261 -10.01 13.08 -1.24
CA ASP A 261 -10.53 14.41 -0.93
C ASP A 261 -9.68 15.53 -1.59
N GLN A 262 -8.35 15.46 -1.45
CA GLN A 262 -7.43 16.38 -2.12
C GLN A 262 -7.50 16.32 -3.65
N ALA A 263 -7.79 15.15 -4.19
CA ALA A 263 -7.98 14.94 -5.64
C ALA A 263 -9.39 15.34 -6.14
N GLY A 264 -10.30 15.75 -5.25
CA GLY A 264 -11.68 16.07 -5.60
C GLY A 264 -12.54 14.85 -5.92
N ILE A 265 -12.16 13.67 -5.45
CA ILE A 265 -12.89 12.40 -5.62
C ILE A 265 -13.67 12.10 -4.33
N HIS A 266 -14.99 12.03 -4.45
CA HIS A 266 -15.90 11.85 -3.33
C HIS A 266 -16.82 10.63 -3.48
N GLU A 267 -16.41 9.68 -4.32
CA GLU A 267 -17.11 8.41 -4.49
C GLU A 267 -16.89 7.48 -3.29
N GLY A 268 -17.85 6.55 -3.13
CA GLY A 268 -17.83 5.55 -2.08
C GLY A 268 -18.45 6.01 -0.77
N THR A 269 -19.05 5.08 -0.06
CA THR A 269 -19.73 5.33 1.22
C THR A 269 -18.71 5.47 2.35
N MET A 270 -17.73 4.55 2.42
CA MET A 270 -16.70 4.57 3.46
C MET A 270 -15.80 5.78 3.34
N PHE A 271 -15.32 6.09 2.13
CA PHE A 271 -14.41 7.22 1.91
C PHE A 271 -15.11 8.56 2.10
N SER A 272 -16.34 8.73 1.60
CA SER A 272 -17.17 9.92 1.88
C SER A 272 -17.48 10.09 3.36
N TYR A 273 -17.70 8.98 4.09
CA TYR A 273 -17.88 9.01 5.54
C TYR A 273 -16.65 9.60 6.24
N HIS A 274 -15.46 9.12 5.92
CA HIS A 274 -14.21 9.67 6.48
C HIS A 274 -14.02 11.15 6.12
N GLN A 275 -14.24 11.52 4.85
CA GLN A 275 -14.09 12.91 4.39
C GLN A 275 -14.99 13.87 5.15
N THR A 276 -16.24 13.44 5.46
CA THR A 276 -17.25 14.31 6.04
C THR A 276 -17.38 14.22 7.55
N GLN A 277 -17.08 13.07 8.16
CA GLN A 277 -17.40 12.76 9.56
C GLN A 277 -16.17 12.63 10.47
N ARG A 278 -14.95 12.63 9.96
CA ARG A 278 -13.71 12.38 10.75
C ARG A 278 -13.54 13.29 11.99
N ASN A 279 -14.18 14.46 11.99
CA ASN A 279 -14.13 15.42 13.12
C ASN A 279 -15.38 15.36 14.01
N SER A 280 -16.32 14.43 13.76
CA SER A 280 -17.52 14.29 14.56
C SER A 280 -17.24 13.53 15.87
N GLU A 281 -17.90 13.91 16.95
CA GLU A 281 -17.84 13.20 18.23
C GLU A 281 -18.34 11.73 18.12
N THR A 282 -19.16 11.43 17.14
CA THR A 282 -19.72 10.10 16.89
C THR A 282 -18.98 9.32 15.81
N TYR A 283 -17.85 9.82 15.33
CA TYR A 283 -17.12 9.26 14.20
C TYR A 283 -16.80 7.77 14.34
N LEU A 284 -16.20 7.34 15.45
CA LEU A 284 -15.85 5.92 15.64
C LEU A 284 -17.09 5.02 15.77
N ASN A 285 -18.14 5.49 16.45
CA ASN A 285 -19.39 4.72 16.56
C ASN A 285 -20.09 4.58 15.19
N GLY A 286 -20.04 5.61 14.37
CA GLY A 286 -20.60 5.58 13.02
C GLY A 286 -19.78 4.67 12.10
N LEU A 287 -18.44 4.70 12.21
CA LEU A 287 -17.54 3.81 11.48
C LEU A 287 -17.82 2.33 11.81
N GLU A 288 -17.92 2.00 13.10
CA GLU A 288 -18.26 0.64 13.55
C GLU A 288 -19.60 0.16 12.99
N ASN A 289 -20.65 0.98 13.11
CA ASN A 289 -21.97 0.63 12.62
C ASN A 289 -22.00 0.45 11.09
N LEU A 290 -21.33 1.35 10.37
CA LEU A 290 -21.25 1.29 8.91
C LEU A 290 -20.50 0.04 8.46
N GLN A 291 -19.31 -0.21 9.01
CA GLN A 291 -18.53 -1.42 8.72
C GLN A 291 -19.32 -2.70 9.02
N TYR A 292 -20.03 -2.75 10.17
CA TYR A 292 -20.87 -3.90 10.52
C TYR A 292 -21.99 -4.10 9.50
N ASP A 293 -22.69 -3.05 9.10
CA ASP A 293 -23.77 -3.15 8.13
C ASP A 293 -23.29 -3.65 6.77
N LEU A 294 -22.12 -3.20 6.33
CA LEU A 294 -21.56 -3.56 5.04
C LEU A 294 -21.03 -5.00 4.99
N LEU A 295 -20.41 -5.49 6.07
CA LEU A 295 -19.76 -6.80 6.10
C LEU A 295 -20.64 -7.92 6.66
N TYR A 296 -21.43 -7.64 7.70
CA TYR A 296 -22.16 -8.63 8.48
C TYR A 296 -23.66 -8.36 8.55
N GLY A 297 -24.07 -7.13 8.23
CA GLY A 297 -25.45 -6.67 8.33
C GLY A 297 -26.29 -7.02 7.11
N LYS A 298 -27.30 -6.22 6.88
CA LYS A 298 -28.22 -6.38 5.74
C LYS A 298 -27.99 -5.34 4.65
N ARG A 299 -26.88 -4.63 4.71
CA ARG A 299 -26.52 -3.56 3.76
C ARG A 299 -27.63 -2.49 3.67
N TYR A 300 -28.20 -2.11 4.80
CA TYR A 300 -29.23 -1.06 4.85
C TYR A 300 -28.73 0.25 4.25
N THR A 301 -27.44 0.52 4.40
CA THR A 301 -26.75 1.65 3.75
C THR A 301 -26.93 1.66 2.24
N TYR A 302 -27.06 0.48 1.62
CA TYR A 302 -27.29 0.28 0.18
C TYR A 302 -28.76 -0.12 -0.11
N SER A 303 -29.67 0.15 0.80
CA SER A 303 -31.09 -0.28 0.68
C SER A 303 -31.27 -1.80 0.55
N GLY A 304 -30.30 -2.57 1.05
CA GLY A 304 -30.29 -4.04 0.95
C GLY A 304 -29.82 -4.59 -0.39
N GLU A 305 -29.28 -3.73 -1.27
CA GLU A 305 -28.77 -4.13 -2.57
C GLU A 305 -27.27 -4.47 -2.50
N ASP A 306 -26.79 -5.28 -3.45
CA ASP A 306 -25.38 -5.53 -3.66
C ASP A 306 -24.85 -4.55 -4.71
N LEU A 307 -24.28 -3.45 -4.24
CA LEU A 307 -23.76 -2.39 -5.11
C LEU A 307 -22.30 -2.60 -5.51
N TYR A 308 -21.61 -3.55 -4.90
CA TYR A 308 -20.17 -3.77 -5.05
C TYR A 308 -19.84 -5.26 -5.24
N PRO A 309 -20.36 -5.90 -6.30
CA PRO A 309 -20.16 -7.33 -6.53
C PRO A 309 -18.68 -7.64 -6.82
N ALA A 310 -18.27 -8.84 -6.45
CA ALA A 310 -16.96 -9.36 -6.78
C ALA A 310 -16.71 -9.36 -8.30
N THR A 311 -15.47 -9.12 -8.70
CA THR A 311 -15.05 -9.16 -10.11
C THR A 311 -14.52 -10.55 -10.49
N ASP A 312 -14.42 -10.81 -11.80
CA ASP A 312 -13.76 -12.02 -12.33
C ASP A 312 -12.23 -11.97 -12.20
N LEU A 313 -11.67 -10.94 -11.61
CA LEU A 313 -10.23 -10.65 -11.43
C LEU A 313 -9.36 -11.25 -12.54
N ARG A 314 -9.17 -10.50 -13.61
CA ARG A 314 -8.45 -10.99 -14.80
C ARG A 314 -6.93 -11.02 -14.55
N TRP A 315 -6.28 -12.05 -15.05
CA TRP A 315 -4.83 -12.10 -15.16
C TRP A 315 -4.42 -11.32 -16.41
N MET A 316 -3.49 -10.40 -16.33
CA MET A 316 -3.18 -9.38 -17.35
C MET A 316 -2.84 -9.88 -18.79
N TRP A 317 -2.80 -11.19 -19.04
CA TRP A 317 -2.48 -11.77 -20.36
C TRP A 317 -3.64 -11.80 -21.36
N ARG A 318 -4.87 -11.37 -20.98
CA ARG A 318 -6.05 -11.39 -21.88
C ARG A 318 -6.86 -10.10 -21.75
N MET A 319 -6.40 -9.03 -22.35
CA MET A 319 -7.26 -7.85 -22.57
C MET A 319 -8.00 -7.96 -23.90
N LEU A 320 -9.30 -8.16 -23.84
CA LEU A 320 -10.24 -7.84 -24.91
C LEU A 320 -10.77 -6.42 -24.67
N ARG A 321 -10.56 -5.55 -25.65
CA ARG A 321 -10.93 -4.13 -25.62
C ARG A 321 -12.44 -3.97 -25.71
N PHE A 322 -13.01 -3.15 -24.83
CA PHE A 322 -14.30 -2.47 -25.04
C PHE A 322 -14.12 -0.97 -24.89
N PRO A 323 -14.58 -0.14 -25.84
CA PRO A 323 -14.49 1.31 -25.70
C PRO A 323 -15.65 1.81 -24.86
N ILE A 324 -15.36 2.48 -23.75
CA ILE A 324 -16.33 3.28 -22.99
C ILE A 324 -15.81 4.71 -23.01
N SER A 325 -16.67 5.63 -23.49
CA SER A 325 -16.43 7.05 -23.49
C SER A 325 -16.82 7.62 -22.13
N ALA A 326 -15.86 8.09 -21.36
CA ALA A 326 -16.12 8.92 -20.19
C ALA A 326 -15.28 10.20 -20.26
N LYS A 327 -15.95 11.32 -20.05
CA LYS A 327 -15.35 12.65 -19.96
C LYS A 327 -15.16 13.03 -18.51
N THR A 328 -13.96 13.51 -18.21
CA THR A 328 -13.62 14.46 -17.16
C THR A 328 -13.34 13.89 -15.78
N LEU A 329 -12.05 13.68 -15.49
CA LEU A 329 -11.46 14.01 -14.18
C LEU A 329 -9.94 14.17 -14.36
N THR A 330 -9.34 15.11 -13.63
CA THR A 330 -7.98 15.62 -13.87
C THR A 330 -6.87 14.76 -13.25
N VAL A 331 -7.18 13.64 -12.60
CA VAL A 331 -6.19 12.67 -12.06
C VAL A 331 -6.21 11.45 -12.96
N THR A 332 -5.14 11.24 -13.70
CA THR A 332 -5.04 10.14 -14.67
C THR A 332 -4.51 8.85 -14.04
N SER A 333 -3.71 8.96 -12.98
CA SER A 333 -3.15 7.79 -12.30
C SER A 333 -3.06 7.99 -10.79
N LEU A 334 -3.50 7.00 -10.03
CA LEU A 334 -3.36 6.92 -8.59
C LEU A 334 -2.58 5.65 -8.25
N LEU A 335 -1.39 5.80 -7.68
CA LEU A 335 -0.45 4.71 -7.45
C LEU A 335 -0.17 4.54 -5.96
N PHE A 336 -0.26 3.33 -5.46
CA PHE A 336 0.02 3.00 -4.06
C PHE A 336 1.13 1.97 -3.94
N MET A 337 2.01 2.18 -2.97
CA MET A 337 3.04 1.24 -2.60
C MET A 337 2.99 0.92 -1.11
N VAL A 338 3.20 -0.35 -0.79
CA VAL A 338 3.27 -0.87 0.58
C VAL A 338 4.72 -1.22 0.90
N GLN A 339 5.25 -0.71 2.00
CA GLN A 339 6.62 -0.96 2.40
C GLN A 339 6.88 -0.83 3.91
N ASP A 340 7.79 -1.68 4.42
CA ASP A 340 8.36 -1.58 5.77
C ASP A 340 9.39 -0.44 5.86
N LEU A 341 8.99 0.77 6.25
CA LEU A 341 9.90 1.90 6.41
C LEU A 341 10.06 2.33 7.89
N PRO A 342 11.12 1.90 8.60
CA PRO A 342 11.45 2.47 9.90
C PRO A 342 12.28 3.75 9.77
N ARG A 343 12.04 4.73 10.62
CA ARG A 343 12.95 5.87 10.78
C ARG A 343 14.18 5.44 11.59
N MET A 344 15.27 5.12 10.91
CA MET A 344 16.54 4.86 11.57
C MET A 344 17.22 6.16 12.01
N GLN A 345 17.64 6.23 13.28
CA GLN A 345 18.44 7.36 13.78
C GLN A 345 19.89 7.26 13.30
N ARG A 346 20.46 8.39 12.82
CA ARG A 346 21.91 8.58 12.93
C ARG A 346 22.24 8.68 14.43
N SER A 347 22.92 7.68 14.98
CA SER A 347 23.61 7.89 16.25
C SER A 347 24.77 8.86 15.99
N LEU A 348 24.76 9.98 16.67
CA LEU A 348 25.90 10.89 16.80
C LEU A 348 27.06 10.17 17.51
#